data_77f9d6829206bad6595301ec6d52cf82
#
_entry.id   77f9d6829206bad6595301ec6d52cf82
#
_cell.length_a   1.000
_cell.length_b   1.000
_cell.length_c   1.000
_cell.angle_alpha   90.00
_cell.angle_beta   90.00
_cell.angle_gamma   90.00
#
_symmetry.space_group_name_H-M   'P 1'
#
loop_
_entity.id
_entity.type
_entity.pdbx_description
1 polymer ?
#
loop_
_entity_poly.entity_id
_entity_poly.type
_entity_poly.pdbx_seq_one_letter_code
_entity_poly.pdbx_strand_id
1 'polypeptide(L)'
;MPKYVLNPDTLLYEEKKEFKYLKHIKIAVAVLAAAGFVFLYFWLWTSVLHWDLPKTAILKRQAAVWEAKMEVLEGRLNLYDRTLTGIEQRDDEVYRSIYGLGSIPEEVKNSGLGGQNRYAELDRLGTNSSLGWSVRWMDNLTKRVYIRSKALDEVGQLAREAGDMISCVPSVPPLVPDPTKVHLSSGFGYRTDPVYGGGENHGGQDFATSTGMPVYSTGDGVVVQAEFKSNGYGNQIVIDHGYGYQTRYAHLSVISVVAGMKVKRGELIGNVGSTGKSTGPHLHYEVVYRGNRVNPMNYMDFKMPVDEYRSMTEQRSADSPVGKRSSTTELLRRSRRNTDG
;
A
#
# COMPACT_ATOMS: atom_id res chain seq x y z
N MET A 1 44.72 66.45 48.39
CA MET A 1 45.85 66.75 49.27
C MET A 1 46.85 65.66 49.07
N PRO A 2 48.16 66.00 48.89
CA PRO A 2 49.22 64.97 48.79
C PRO A 2 49.34 64.22 50.11
N LYS A 3 49.41 62.89 50.03
CA LYS A 3 49.59 62.02 51.19
C LYS A 3 51.09 61.77 51.36
N TYR A 4 51.60 62.11 52.54
CA TYR A 4 52.99 61.89 52.91
C TYR A 4 53.09 60.66 53.78
N VAL A 5 54.13 59.85 53.54
CA VAL A 5 54.46 58.66 54.37
C VAL A 5 55.86 58.89 54.90
N LEU A 6 56.05 58.63 56.23
CA LEU A 6 57.35 58.68 56.86
C LEU A 6 58.20 57.52 56.35
N ASN A 7 59.33 57.80 55.73
CA ASN A 7 60.32 56.83 55.35
C ASN A 7 61.15 56.42 56.65
N PRO A 8 61.06 55.18 57.09
CA PRO A 8 61.69 54.76 58.34
C PRO A 8 63.23 54.81 58.28
N ASP A 9 63.84 54.74 57.10
CA ASP A 9 65.26 54.71 56.90
C ASP A 9 65.90 56.14 56.87
N THR A 10 65.16 57.10 56.37
CA THR A 10 65.59 58.51 56.19
C THR A 10 64.95 59.44 57.20
N LEU A 11 63.94 58.98 57.97
CA LEU A 11 63.17 59.76 58.94
C LEU A 11 62.54 61.04 58.33
N LEU A 12 62.43 61.11 57.00
CA LEU A 12 61.81 62.26 56.28
C LEU A 12 60.42 61.85 55.75
N TYR A 13 59.52 62.81 55.67
CA TYR A 13 58.24 62.63 55.04
C TYR A 13 58.39 62.72 53.52
N GLU A 14 58.21 61.58 52.82
CA GLU A 14 58.22 61.53 51.37
C GLU A 14 56.77 61.53 50.81
N GLU A 15 56.57 62.21 49.67
CA GLU A 15 55.31 62.28 49.00
C GLU A 15 54.96 60.90 48.37
N LYS A 16 53.91 60.29 48.83
CA LYS A 16 53.45 58.99 48.31
C LYS A 16 53.02 59.20 46.88
N LYS A 17 53.81 58.87 45.88
CA LYS A 17 53.49 58.85 44.51
C LYS A 17 52.36 57.81 44.25
N GLU A 18 51.10 58.19 44.28
CA GLU A 18 50.03 57.31 43.86
C GLU A 18 50.17 57.10 42.37
N PHE A 19 50.26 55.83 41.93
CA PHE A 19 50.25 55.50 40.51
C PHE A 19 48.93 55.99 39.90
N LYS A 20 48.99 57.01 39.02
CA LYS A 20 47.86 57.71 38.44
C LYS A 20 46.85 56.76 37.77
N TYR A 21 47.32 55.60 37.38
CA TYR A 21 46.51 54.56 36.69
C TYR A 21 46.04 53.44 37.63
N LEU A 22 46.38 53.46 38.95
CA LEU A 22 46.01 52.39 39.87
C LEU A 22 44.50 52.16 39.98
N LYS A 23 43.71 53.21 39.90
CA LYS A 23 42.24 53.15 39.84
C LYS A 23 41.75 52.45 38.55
N HIS A 24 42.33 52.83 37.42
CA HIS A 24 41.97 52.25 36.13
C HIS A 24 42.37 50.78 36.04
N ILE A 25 43.54 50.39 36.59
CA ILE A 25 43.98 49.02 36.68
C ILE A 25 43.04 48.18 37.56
N LYS A 26 42.64 48.70 38.73
CA LYS A 26 41.67 48.01 39.61
C LYS A 26 40.32 47.84 38.93
N ILE A 27 39.84 48.83 38.21
CA ILE A 27 38.59 48.75 37.43
C ILE A 27 38.73 47.68 36.30
N ALA A 28 39.87 47.74 35.59
CA ALA A 28 40.13 46.77 34.51
C ALA A 28 40.17 45.35 35.02
N VAL A 29 40.86 45.11 36.14
CA VAL A 29 40.92 43.80 36.81
C VAL A 29 39.54 43.34 37.28
N ALA A 30 38.74 44.22 37.85
CA ALA A 30 37.39 43.91 38.29
C ALA A 30 36.49 43.57 37.11
N VAL A 31 36.59 44.26 35.97
CA VAL A 31 35.84 43.96 34.73
C VAL A 31 36.27 42.60 34.16
N LEU A 32 37.59 42.35 34.11
CA LEU A 32 38.08 41.03 33.64
C LEU A 32 37.66 39.90 34.57
N ALA A 33 37.66 40.09 35.88
CA ALA A 33 37.19 39.11 36.85
C ALA A 33 35.69 38.85 36.71
N ALA A 34 34.89 39.92 36.50
CA ALA A 34 33.45 39.78 36.23
C ALA A 34 33.16 39.04 34.90
N ALA A 35 33.90 39.38 33.84
CA ALA A 35 33.80 38.69 32.55
C ALA A 35 34.20 37.20 32.68
N GLY A 36 35.29 36.92 33.40
CA GLY A 36 35.72 35.54 33.73
C GLY A 36 34.67 34.76 34.51
N PHE A 37 34.01 35.42 35.49
CA PHE A 37 32.92 34.79 36.26
C PHE A 37 31.69 34.50 35.42
N VAL A 38 31.30 35.43 34.52
CA VAL A 38 30.20 35.22 33.58
C VAL A 38 30.53 34.08 32.62
N PHE A 39 31.76 34.02 32.11
CA PHE A 39 32.22 32.95 31.24
C PHE A 39 32.21 31.61 31.97
N LEU A 40 32.73 31.54 33.19
CA LEU A 40 32.76 30.33 34.03
C LEU A 40 31.32 29.86 34.34
N TYR A 41 30.41 30.79 34.65
CA TYR A 41 28.99 30.50 34.89
C TYR A 41 28.34 29.92 33.64
N PHE A 42 28.58 30.50 32.49
CA PHE A 42 28.05 30.02 31.21
C PHE A 42 28.63 28.64 30.85
N TRP A 43 29.93 28.47 31.06
CA TRP A 43 30.61 27.19 30.84
C TRP A 43 30.06 26.09 31.75
N LEU A 44 29.90 26.40 33.04
CA LEU A 44 29.33 25.48 34.04
C LEU A 44 27.86 25.10 33.62
N TRP A 45 27.08 26.09 33.21
CA TRP A 45 25.70 25.91 32.79
C TRP A 45 25.56 24.97 31.59
N THR A 46 26.38 25.19 30.57
CA THR A 46 26.30 24.45 29.32
C THR A 46 27.05 23.12 29.31
N SER A 47 28.25 23.07 29.92
CA SER A 47 29.17 21.93 29.82
C SER A 47 29.08 20.96 31.01
N VAL A 48 28.74 21.46 32.20
CA VAL A 48 28.67 20.61 33.40
C VAL A 48 27.24 20.24 33.75
N LEU A 49 26.33 21.22 33.77
CA LEU A 49 24.93 21.00 34.10
C LEU A 49 24.11 20.52 32.88
N HIS A 50 24.67 20.62 31.69
CA HIS A 50 24.00 20.26 30.44
C HIS A 50 22.58 20.88 30.29
N TRP A 51 22.36 22.03 30.91
CA TRP A 51 21.10 22.73 30.81
C TRP A 51 21.05 23.52 29.51
N ASP A 52 20.02 23.25 28.73
CA ASP A 52 19.79 23.97 27.49
C ASP A 52 19.41 25.43 27.79
N LEU A 53 19.97 26.35 27.06
CA LEU A 53 19.48 27.71 27.03
C LEU A 53 18.00 27.72 26.59
N PRO A 54 17.15 28.61 27.11
CA PRO A 54 15.74 28.64 26.72
C PRO A 54 15.51 28.66 25.21
N LYS A 55 16.38 29.38 24.47
CA LYS A 55 16.34 29.43 23.01
C LYS A 55 16.72 28.10 22.37
N THR A 56 17.73 27.41 22.85
CA THR A 56 18.14 26.08 22.32
C THR A 56 17.14 25.01 22.67
N ALA A 57 16.50 25.07 23.84
CA ALA A 57 15.42 24.15 24.21
C ALA A 57 14.19 24.30 23.30
N ILE A 58 13.81 25.53 22.95
CA ILE A 58 12.72 25.76 21.98
C ILE A 58 13.10 25.21 20.61
N LEU A 59 14.32 25.48 20.13
CA LEU A 59 14.80 24.99 18.84
C LEU A 59 14.85 23.46 18.79
N LYS A 60 15.32 22.80 19.86
CA LYS A 60 15.31 21.34 19.96
C LYS A 60 13.89 20.75 19.91
N ARG A 61 12.95 21.37 20.63
CA ARG A 61 11.53 20.96 20.57
C ARG A 61 10.94 21.14 19.16
N GLN A 62 11.25 22.26 18.50
CA GLN A 62 10.82 22.48 17.12
C GLN A 62 11.44 21.46 16.17
N ALA A 63 12.73 21.17 16.30
CA ALA A 63 13.41 20.14 15.51
C ALA A 63 12.75 18.75 15.71
N ALA A 64 12.50 18.33 16.96
CA ALA A 64 11.84 17.06 17.25
C ALA A 64 10.42 16.98 16.64
N VAL A 65 9.67 18.08 16.66
CA VAL A 65 8.34 18.14 15.98
C VAL A 65 8.49 18.01 14.47
N TRP A 66 9.51 18.61 13.88
CA TRP A 66 9.77 18.49 12.45
C TRP A 66 10.22 17.09 12.07
N GLU A 67 11.09 16.47 12.87
CA GLU A 67 11.51 15.07 12.67
C GLU A 67 10.32 14.12 12.71
N ALA A 68 9.45 14.23 13.72
CA ALA A 68 8.24 13.43 13.81
C ALA A 68 7.29 13.64 12.62
N LYS A 69 7.15 14.88 12.13
CA LYS A 69 6.35 15.18 10.91
C LYS A 69 6.97 14.56 9.67
N MET A 70 8.31 14.57 9.57
CA MET A 70 9.02 13.95 8.44
C MET A 70 8.87 12.43 8.45
N GLU A 71 8.98 11.79 9.60
CA GLU A 71 8.75 10.34 9.74
C GLU A 71 7.34 9.94 9.28
N VAL A 72 6.32 10.69 9.69
CA VAL A 72 4.93 10.46 9.22
C VAL A 72 4.81 10.69 7.71
N LEU A 73 5.47 11.70 7.15
CA LEU A 73 5.47 11.98 5.71
C LEU A 73 6.14 10.83 4.94
N GLU A 74 7.29 10.37 5.39
CA GLU A 74 8.01 9.24 4.79
C GLU A 74 7.18 7.96 4.82
N GLY A 75 6.50 7.70 5.93
CA GLY A 75 5.57 6.57 6.05
C GLY A 75 4.42 6.64 5.03
N ARG A 76 3.84 7.83 4.82
CA ARG A 76 2.80 8.04 3.81
C ARG A 76 3.34 7.90 2.38
N LEU A 77 4.51 8.44 2.10
CA LEU A 77 5.14 8.31 0.78
C LEU A 77 5.43 6.86 0.43
N ASN A 78 5.91 6.07 1.41
CA ASN A 78 6.12 4.62 1.25
C ASN A 78 4.80 3.89 0.93
N LEU A 79 3.70 4.26 1.60
CA LEU A 79 2.39 3.68 1.33
C LEU A 79 1.93 4.02 -0.10
N TYR A 80 2.07 5.27 -0.52
CA TYR A 80 1.70 5.71 -1.87
C TYR A 80 2.55 5.03 -2.94
N ASP A 81 3.84 4.87 -2.71
CA ASP A 81 4.75 4.18 -3.62
C ASP A 81 4.33 2.71 -3.83
N ARG A 82 4.07 1.98 -2.74
CA ARG A 82 3.58 0.59 -2.82
C ARG A 82 2.24 0.48 -3.55
N THR A 83 1.32 1.40 -3.25
CA THR A 83 0.00 1.43 -3.89
C THR A 83 0.13 1.72 -5.38
N LEU A 84 0.96 2.70 -5.75
CA LEU A 84 1.21 3.06 -7.14
C LEU A 84 1.88 1.91 -7.89
N THR A 85 2.88 1.24 -7.29
CA THR A 85 3.52 0.05 -7.88
C THR A 85 2.51 -1.06 -8.15
N GLY A 86 1.57 -1.30 -7.23
CA GLY A 86 0.49 -2.26 -7.46
C GLY A 86 -0.47 -1.86 -8.60
N ILE A 87 -0.70 -0.55 -8.80
CA ILE A 87 -1.48 -0.04 -9.93
C ILE A 87 -0.69 -0.22 -11.22
N GLU A 88 0.61 0.08 -11.23
CA GLU A 88 1.49 -0.08 -12.38
C GLU A 88 1.56 -1.53 -12.86
N GLN A 89 1.71 -2.48 -11.92
CA GLN A 89 1.70 -3.90 -12.26
C GLN A 89 0.37 -4.33 -12.89
N ARG A 90 -0.76 -3.93 -12.29
CA ARG A 90 -2.08 -4.24 -12.86
C ARG A 90 -2.28 -3.63 -14.23
N ASP A 91 -1.82 -2.40 -14.46
CA ASP A 91 -1.93 -1.77 -15.77
C ASP A 91 -1.08 -2.51 -16.80
N ASP A 92 0.19 -2.79 -16.51
CA ASP A 92 1.10 -3.44 -17.45
C ASP A 92 0.69 -4.90 -17.72
N GLU A 93 0.34 -5.69 -16.70
CA GLU A 93 0.04 -7.11 -16.82
C GLU A 93 -1.39 -7.39 -17.29
N VAL A 94 -2.35 -6.54 -16.96
CA VAL A 94 -3.77 -6.76 -17.21
C VAL A 94 -4.30 -5.83 -18.30
N TYR A 95 -4.43 -4.54 -17.97
CA TYR A 95 -5.18 -3.62 -18.81
C TYR A 95 -4.51 -3.39 -20.17
N ARG A 96 -3.22 -3.17 -20.18
CA ARG A 96 -2.47 -2.97 -21.43
C ARG A 96 -2.37 -4.24 -22.26
N SER A 97 -2.20 -5.39 -21.62
CA SER A 97 -2.11 -6.68 -22.30
C SER A 97 -3.42 -7.09 -22.97
N ILE A 98 -4.59 -6.78 -22.38
CA ILE A 98 -5.92 -7.04 -22.96
C ILE A 98 -6.05 -6.37 -24.33
N TYR A 99 -5.57 -5.14 -24.45
CA TYR A 99 -5.67 -4.34 -25.68
C TYR A 99 -4.46 -4.50 -26.60
N GLY A 100 -3.55 -5.45 -26.29
CA GLY A 100 -2.35 -5.66 -27.09
C GLY A 100 -1.31 -4.54 -26.97
N LEU A 101 -1.47 -3.65 -25.97
CA LEU A 101 -0.51 -2.60 -25.69
C LEU A 101 0.72 -3.21 -24.96
N GLY A 102 1.91 -2.82 -25.39
CA GLY A 102 3.14 -3.15 -24.67
C GLY A 102 3.23 -2.42 -23.32
N SER A 103 4.16 -2.87 -22.46
CA SER A 103 4.51 -2.12 -21.25
C SER A 103 5.01 -0.72 -21.60
N ILE A 104 4.82 0.23 -20.70
CA ILE A 104 5.33 1.60 -20.91
C ILE A 104 6.85 1.55 -20.99
N PRO A 105 7.46 2.12 -22.07
CA PRO A 105 8.91 2.11 -22.25
C PRO A 105 9.66 2.72 -21.06
N GLU A 106 10.78 2.14 -20.70
CA GLU A 106 11.60 2.61 -19.57
C GLU A 106 12.13 4.04 -19.79
N GLU A 107 12.34 4.44 -21.04
CA GLU A 107 12.70 5.82 -21.37
C GLU A 107 11.62 6.82 -20.92
N VAL A 108 10.34 6.46 -21.06
CA VAL A 108 9.21 7.29 -20.61
C VAL A 108 9.13 7.30 -19.09
N LYS A 109 9.28 6.14 -18.45
CA LYS A 109 9.28 6.01 -16.99
C LYS A 109 10.42 6.82 -16.36
N ASN A 110 11.59 6.80 -17.00
CA ASN A 110 12.82 7.46 -16.52
C ASN A 110 13.05 8.87 -17.09
N SER A 111 12.19 9.36 -18.04
CA SER A 111 12.32 10.71 -18.56
C SER A 111 12.34 11.73 -17.41
N GLY A 112 13.28 12.67 -17.42
CA GLY A 112 13.34 13.74 -16.42
C GLY A 112 12.09 14.62 -16.48
N LEU A 113 11.76 15.29 -15.37
CA LEU A 113 10.68 16.30 -15.35
C LEU A 113 11.03 17.55 -16.17
N GLY A 114 12.18 17.56 -16.85
CA GLY A 114 12.67 18.66 -17.67
C GLY A 114 12.91 19.96 -16.88
N GLY A 115 13.89 20.75 -17.25
CA GLY A 115 14.11 22.08 -16.70
C GLY A 115 15.35 22.24 -15.84
N GLN A 116 15.57 23.47 -15.34
CA GLN A 116 16.69 23.85 -14.48
C GLN A 116 16.67 23.06 -13.15
N ASN A 117 17.85 22.99 -12.49
CA ASN A 117 18.01 22.34 -11.21
C ASN A 117 17.05 22.91 -10.15
N ARG A 118 15.84 22.34 -10.05
CA ARG A 118 14.79 22.74 -9.09
C ARG A 118 15.23 22.55 -7.64
N TYR A 119 16.24 21.73 -7.44
CA TYR A 119 16.69 21.31 -6.11
C TYR A 119 17.94 22.07 -5.65
N ALA A 120 18.42 23.06 -6.42
CA ALA A 120 19.64 23.81 -6.09
C ALA A 120 19.60 24.45 -4.68
N GLU A 121 18.44 24.93 -4.24
CA GLU A 121 18.30 25.47 -2.87
C GLU A 121 18.25 24.35 -1.82
N LEU A 122 17.62 23.23 -2.12
CA LEU A 122 17.57 22.06 -1.23
C LEU A 122 18.94 21.41 -1.10
N ASP A 123 19.72 21.42 -2.19
CA ASP A 123 21.10 20.90 -2.20
C ASP A 123 22.04 21.75 -1.32
N ARG A 124 21.75 23.04 -1.13
CA ARG A 124 22.46 23.91 -0.17
C ARG A 124 22.20 23.53 1.29
N LEU A 125 21.06 22.90 1.59
CA LEU A 125 20.75 22.38 2.93
C LEU A 125 21.48 21.07 3.25
N GLY A 126 22.24 20.53 2.31
CA GLY A 126 22.95 19.26 2.39
C GLY A 126 22.23 18.16 1.58
N THR A 127 23.01 17.47 0.73
CA THR A 127 22.50 16.43 -0.18
C THR A 127 21.81 15.27 0.54
N ASN A 128 22.02 15.11 1.84
CA ASN A 128 21.44 14.06 2.67
C ASN A 128 20.33 14.57 3.60
N SER A 129 19.79 15.78 3.39
CA SER A 129 18.66 16.23 4.19
C SER A 129 17.42 15.36 3.88
N SER A 130 16.75 14.87 4.91
CA SER A 130 15.51 14.09 4.78
C SER A 130 14.46 14.84 3.96
N LEU A 131 14.42 16.16 4.10
CA LEU A 131 13.55 17.05 3.32
C LEU A 131 13.88 17.00 1.82
N GLY A 132 15.15 17.10 1.45
CA GLY A 132 15.58 17.07 0.04
C GLY A 132 15.23 15.74 -0.63
N TRP A 133 15.42 14.64 0.09
CA TRP A 133 15.03 13.32 -0.37
C TRP A 133 13.50 13.19 -0.52
N SER A 134 12.72 13.61 0.48
CA SER A 134 11.25 13.55 0.44
C SER A 134 10.66 14.35 -0.72
N VAL A 135 11.20 15.54 -1.01
CA VAL A 135 10.75 16.37 -2.14
C VAL A 135 11.04 15.69 -3.47
N ARG A 136 12.24 15.16 -3.67
CA ARG A 136 12.58 14.43 -4.91
C ARG A 136 11.72 13.17 -5.08
N TRP A 137 11.45 12.47 -4.00
CA TRP A 137 10.58 11.29 -4.01
C TRP A 137 9.14 11.66 -4.36
N MET A 138 8.60 12.73 -3.78
CA MET A 138 7.27 13.24 -4.10
C MET A 138 7.16 13.65 -5.58
N ASP A 139 8.18 14.31 -6.13
CA ASP A 139 8.22 14.66 -7.55
C ASP A 139 8.27 13.41 -8.45
N ASN A 140 9.02 12.38 -8.03
CA ASN A 140 9.03 11.10 -8.75
C ASN A 140 7.66 10.41 -8.71
N LEU A 141 7.02 10.34 -7.54
CA LEU A 141 5.67 9.80 -7.40
C LEU A 141 4.67 10.58 -8.25
N THR A 142 4.73 11.91 -8.22
CA THR A 142 3.86 12.77 -9.03
C THR A 142 4.02 12.50 -10.52
N LYS A 143 5.25 12.34 -11.00
CA LYS A 143 5.53 11.97 -12.38
C LYS A 143 4.96 10.59 -12.73
N ARG A 144 5.20 9.59 -11.88
CA ARG A 144 4.69 8.24 -12.10
C ARG A 144 3.15 8.24 -12.16
N VAL A 145 2.50 8.96 -11.25
CA VAL A 145 1.04 9.14 -11.25
C VAL A 145 0.56 9.77 -12.56
N TYR A 146 1.24 10.83 -13.04
CA TYR A 146 0.88 11.49 -14.28
C TYR A 146 1.02 10.57 -15.50
N ILE A 147 2.16 9.87 -15.63
CA ILE A 147 2.39 8.91 -16.72
C ILE A 147 1.32 7.83 -16.69
N ARG A 148 1.03 7.29 -15.50
CA ARG A 148 0.06 6.21 -15.33
C ARG A 148 -1.37 6.68 -15.58
N SER A 149 -1.72 7.90 -15.18
CA SER A 149 -3.02 8.51 -15.52
C SER A 149 -3.21 8.61 -17.04
N LYS A 150 -2.18 9.04 -17.76
CA LYS A 150 -2.23 9.12 -19.24
C LYS A 150 -2.33 7.73 -19.89
N ALA A 151 -1.60 6.76 -19.39
CA ALA A 151 -1.68 5.38 -19.86
C ALA A 151 -3.09 4.78 -19.64
N LEU A 152 -3.70 5.05 -18.49
CA LEU A 152 -5.07 4.60 -18.20
C LEU A 152 -6.11 5.35 -19.06
N ASP A 153 -5.90 6.61 -19.42
CA ASP A 153 -6.76 7.33 -20.38
C ASP A 153 -6.76 6.61 -21.74
N GLU A 154 -5.58 6.18 -22.23
CA GLU A 154 -5.43 5.41 -23.46
C GLU A 154 -6.18 4.08 -23.39
N VAL A 155 -5.96 3.32 -22.32
CA VAL A 155 -6.69 2.06 -22.06
C VAL A 155 -8.18 2.31 -21.98
N GLY A 156 -8.62 3.37 -21.28
CA GLY A 156 -10.03 3.75 -21.16
C GLY A 156 -10.68 4.13 -22.48
N GLN A 157 -9.93 4.70 -23.42
CA GLN A 157 -10.41 4.97 -24.77
C GLN A 157 -10.61 3.67 -25.54
N LEU A 158 -9.59 2.80 -25.58
CA LEU A 158 -9.68 1.49 -26.22
C LEU A 158 -10.78 0.62 -25.60
N ALA A 159 -10.97 0.74 -24.28
CA ALA A 159 -12.04 0.05 -23.57
C ALA A 159 -13.44 0.45 -24.04
N ARG A 160 -13.65 1.74 -24.30
CA ARG A 160 -14.93 2.23 -24.86
C ARG A 160 -15.18 1.75 -26.28
N GLU A 161 -14.09 1.60 -27.05
CA GLU A 161 -14.18 1.12 -28.46
C GLU A 161 -14.35 -0.40 -28.53
N ALA A 162 -13.87 -1.14 -27.53
CA ALA A 162 -13.86 -2.61 -27.54
C ALA A 162 -15.13 -3.27 -26.98
N GLY A 163 -16.10 -2.51 -26.47
CA GLY A 163 -17.44 -3.00 -26.06
C GLY A 163 -17.43 -4.23 -25.14
N ASP A 164 -17.76 -5.40 -25.66
CA ASP A 164 -18.00 -6.65 -24.89
C ASP A 164 -16.75 -7.25 -24.22
N MET A 165 -15.55 -6.82 -24.59
CA MET A 165 -14.31 -7.41 -24.12
C MET A 165 -14.08 -7.21 -22.61
N ILE A 166 -14.51 -6.07 -22.07
CA ILE A 166 -14.28 -5.72 -20.64
C ILE A 166 -15.07 -6.64 -19.70
N SER A 167 -16.24 -7.10 -20.12
CA SER A 167 -17.06 -7.98 -19.30
C SER A 167 -16.43 -9.37 -19.13
N CYS A 168 -15.55 -9.75 -20.06
CA CYS A 168 -14.88 -11.05 -20.09
C CYS A 168 -13.66 -11.13 -19.17
N VAL A 169 -13.03 -9.99 -18.83
CA VAL A 169 -11.89 -9.98 -17.92
C VAL A 169 -12.34 -10.37 -16.51
N PRO A 170 -11.61 -11.31 -15.82
CA PRO A 170 -11.98 -11.76 -14.48
C PRO A 170 -11.65 -10.68 -13.42
N SER A 171 -12.42 -9.60 -13.39
CA SER A 171 -12.13 -8.37 -12.64
C SER A 171 -12.84 -8.23 -11.29
N VAL A 172 -13.82 -9.08 -10.99
CA VAL A 172 -14.51 -9.06 -9.69
C VAL A 172 -14.05 -10.22 -8.81
N PRO A 173 -14.09 -10.10 -7.48
CA PRO A 173 -13.80 -11.21 -6.59
C PRO A 173 -14.73 -12.41 -6.81
N PRO A 174 -14.24 -13.66 -6.65
CA PRO A 174 -15.08 -14.85 -6.80
C PRO A 174 -16.03 -15.07 -5.61
N LEU A 175 -15.81 -14.37 -4.50
CA LEU A 175 -16.59 -14.38 -3.27
C LEU A 175 -16.95 -12.95 -2.86
N VAL A 176 -18.03 -12.80 -2.09
CA VAL A 176 -18.35 -11.49 -1.46
C VAL A 176 -17.14 -11.03 -0.64
N PRO A 177 -16.57 -9.84 -0.89
CA PRO A 177 -15.36 -9.36 -0.23
C PRO A 177 -15.65 -8.84 1.19
N ASP A 178 -16.20 -9.71 2.04
CA ASP A 178 -16.52 -9.43 3.45
C ASP A 178 -15.33 -9.89 4.33
N PRO A 179 -14.54 -8.97 4.90
CA PRO A 179 -13.35 -9.32 5.67
C PRO A 179 -13.67 -10.06 6.98
N THR A 180 -14.93 -10.09 7.40
CA THR A 180 -15.36 -10.88 8.56
C THR A 180 -15.62 -12.36 8.23
N LYS A 181 -15.76 -12.70 6.94
CA LYS A 181 -16.15 -14.03 6.46
C LYS A 181 -15.15 -14.66 5.51
N VAL A 182 -14.36 -13.87 4.81
CA VAL A 182 -13.42 -14.31 3.78
C VAL A 182 -12.02 -13.81 4.12
N HIS A 183 -11.07 -14.73 4.24
CA HIS A 183 -9.67 -14.43 4.55
C HIS A 183 -8.75 -14.99 3.48
N LEU A 184 -7.75 -14.20 3.10
CA LEU A 184 -6.68 -14.68 2.22
C LEU A 184 -5.80 -15.65 3.01
N SER A 185 -5.83 -16.94 2.66
CA SER A 185 -5.11 -17.97 3.42
C SER A 185 -3.80 -18.38 2.77
N SER A 186 -3.71 -18.43 1.44
CA SER A 186 -2.49 -18.76 0.73
C SER A 186 -2.41 -18.06 -0.62
N GLY A 187 -1.28 -17.38 -0.88
CA GLY A 187 -1.05 -16.59 -2.09
C GLY A 187 -0.52 -17.42 -3.25
N PHE A 188 -0.55 -16.81 -4.43
CA PHE A 188 0.07 -17.33 -5.65
C PHE A 188 1.58 -17.38 -5.53
N GLY A 189 2.23 -18.42 -6.08
CA GLY A 189 3.66 -18.54 -6.17
C GLY A 189 4.25 -19.70 -5.35
N TYR A 190 5.58 -19.66 -5.14
CA TYR A 190 6.29 -20.72 -4.44
C TYR A 190 6.03 -20.69 -2.93
N ARG A 191 5.60 -21.82 -2.38
CA ARG A 191 5.29 -22.00 -0.94
C ARG A 191 5.61 -23.41 -0.46
N THR A 192 5.52 -23.63 0.84
CA THR A 192 5.53 -24.97 1.42
C THR A 192 4.17 -25.64 1.21
N ASP A 193 4.16 -26.90 0.73
CA ASP A 193 2.94 -27.72 0.59
C ASP A 193 2.34 -27.97 1.98
N PRO A 194 1.08 -27.58 2.23
CA PRO A 194 0.45 -27.71 3.55
C PRO A 194 0.05 -29.15 3.89
N VAL A 195 0.06 -30.06 2.91
CA VAL A 195 -0.39 -31.47 3.10
C VAL A 195 0.81 -32.43 3.19
N TYR A 196 1.77 -32.31 2.27
CA TYR A 196 2.89 -33.24 2.16
C TYR A 196 4.22 -32.68 2.62
N GLY A 197 4.29 -31.37 2.89
CA GLY A 197 5.56 -30.67 3.12
C GLY A 197 6.38 -30.53 1.82
N GLY A 198 7.50 -29.81 1.88
CA GLY A 198 8.32 -29.52 0.70
C GLY A 198 7.86 -28.28 -0.05
N GLY A 199 8.58 -27.95 -1.14
CA GLY A 199 8.26 -26.78 -1.97
C GLY A 199 7.18 -27.09 -3.00
N GLU A 200 6.16 -26.25 -3.09
CA GLU A 200 5.09 -26.33 -4.10
C GLU A 200 4.91 -24.98 -4.78
N ASN A 201 4.70 -25.01 -6.09
CA ASN A 201 4.30 -23.80 -6.80
C ASN A 201 2.77 -23.70 -6.82
N HIS A 202 2.23 -22.81 -5.99
CA HIS A 202 0.80 -22.60 -5.89
C HIS A 202 0.28 -21.77 -7.07
N GLY A 203 -0.53 -22.39 -7.91
CA GLY A 203 -1.00 -21.81 -9.18
C GLY A 203 -2.16 -20.82 -9.05
N GLY A 204 -2.62 -20.51 -7.85
CA GLY A 204 -3.80 -19.68 -7.60
C GLY A 204 -3.74 -18.91 -6.29
N GLN A 205 -4.90 -18.43 -5.88
CA GLN A 205 -5.13 -17.79 -4.58
C GLN A 205 -6.16 -18.58 -3.80
N ASP A 206 -5.86 -18.87 -2.53
CA ASP A 206 -6.78 -19.54 -1.62
C ASP A 206 -7.51 -18.52 -0.74
N PHE A 207 -8.83 -18.67 -0.67
CA PHE A 207 -9.74 -17.86 0.16
C PHE A 207 -10.39 -18.75 1.21
N ALA A 208 -9.90 -18.69 2.44
CA ALA A 208 -10.50 -19.40 3.58
C ALA A 208 -11.85 -18.77 3.93
N THR A 209 -12.88 -19.61 3.98
CA THR A 209 -14.26 -19.22 4.31
C THR A 209 -15.08 -20.44 4.67
N SER A 210 -16.33 -20.26 5.11
CA SER A 210 -17.20 -21.36 5.50
C SER A 210 -17.69 -22.17 4.29
N THR A 211 -17.85 -23.47 4.49
CA THR A 211 -18.54 -24.35 3.52
C THR A 211 -19.93 -23.80 3.22
N GLY A 212 -20.31 -23.82 1.93
CA GLY A 212 -21.61 -23.31 1.48
C GLY A 212 -21.60 -21.83 1.08
N MET A 213 -20.50 -21.08 1.29
CA MET A 213 -20.37 -19.71 0.81
C MET A 213 -20.56 -19.66 -0.72
N PRO A 214 -21.44 -18.78 -1.24
CA PRO A 214 -21.68 -18.63 -2.67
C PRO A 214 -20.41 -18.23 -3.45
N VAL A 215 -20.19 -18.87 -4.59
CA VAL A 215 -19.09 -18.59 -5.53
C VAL A 215 -19.66 -18.04 -6.82
N TYR A 216 -19.08 -16.93 -7.27
CA TYR A 216 -19.54 -16.19 -8.43
C TYR A 216 -18.52 -16.17 -9.55
N SER A 217 -19.00 -16.14 -10.81
CA SER A 217 -18.12 -15.96 -11.97
C SER A 217 -17.46 -14.58 -11.94
N THR A 218 -16.16 -14.55 -12.15
CA THR A 218 -15.35 -13.30 -12.08
C THR A 218 -15.37 -12.50 -13.38
N GLY A 219 -15.83 -13.11 -14.49
CA GLY A 219 -16.00 -12.50 -15.81
C GLY A 219 -17.11 -13.19 -16.60
N ASP A 220 -17.58 -12.56 -17.68
CA ASP A 220 -18.46 -13.21 -18.66
C ASP A 220 -17.71 -14.36 -19.36
N GLY A 221 -18.36 -15.46 -19.65
CA GLY A 221 -17.68 -16.58 -20.31
C GLY A 221 -18.57 -17.80 -20.57
N VAL A 222 -17.92 -18.89 -20.96
CA VAL A 222 -18.53 -20.20 -21.17
C VAL A 222 -17.88 -21.23 -20.26
N VAL A 223 -18.67 -21.98 -19.53
CA VAL A 223 -18.19 -23.07 -18.68
C VAL A 223 -17.61 -24.16 -19.58
N VAL A 224 -16.32 -24.46 -19.46
CA VAL A 224 -15.66 -25.52 -20.22
C VAL A 224 -15.52 -26.83 -19.43
N GLN A 225 -15.47 -26.73 -18.09
CA GLN A 225 -15.46 -27.88 -17.19
C GLN A 225 -16.34 -27.60 -15.96
N ALA A 226 -17.12 -28.60 -15.54
CA ALA A 226 -17.94 -28.54 -14.33
C ALA A 226 -18.07 -29.95 -13.77
N GLU A 227 -17.04 -30.46 -13.04
CA GLU A 227 -16.92 -31.86 -12.71
C GLU A 227 -15.99 -32.07 -11.51
N PHE A 228 -16.02 -33.29 -10.95
CA PHE A 228 -15.03 -33.75 -9.97
C PHE A 228 -13.73 -34.17 -10.65
N LYS A 229 -12.59 -33.71 -10.13
CA LYS A 229 -11.24 -34.15 -10.54
C LYS A 229 -10.45 -34.74 -9.38
N SER A 230 -9.96 -35.99 -9.58
CA SER A 230 -9.17 -36.72 -8.60
C SER A 230 -7.72 -36.22 -8.46
N ASN A 231 -7.28 -35.31 -9.34
CA ASN A 231 -5.92 -34.71 -9.36
C ASN A 231 -5.64 -33.64 -8.30
N GLY A 232 -6.45 -33.60 -7.25
CA GLY A 232 -6.31 -32.68 -6.14
C GLY A 232 -7.36 -31.57 -6.08
N TYR A 233 -7.91 -31.11 -7.20
CA TYR A 233 -8.88 -29.99 -7.26
C TYR A 233 -10.28 -30.31 -6.68
N GLY A 234 -10.64 -31.60 -6.57
CA GLY A 234 -11.98 -32.01 -6.15
C GLY A 234 -13.06 -31.54 -7.13
N ASN A 235 -14.19 -31.08 -6.63
CA ASN A 235 -15.21 -30.44 -7.47
C ASN A 235 -14.71 -29.12 -7.99
N GLN A 236 -14.67 -28.95 -9.31
CA GLN A 236 -14.15 -27.75 -9.94
C GLN A 236 -15.04 -27.26 -11.09
N ILE A 237 -14.95 -25.96 -11.34
CA ILE A 237 -15.49 -25.27 -12.50
C ILE A 237 -14.33 -24.59 -13.20
N VAL A 238 -14.27 -24.70 -14.54
CA VAL A 238 -13.37 -23.91 -15.38
C VAL A 238 -14.22 -23.12 -16.37
N ILE A 239 -13.99 -21.83 -16.46
CA ILE A 239 -14.70 -20.90 -17.35
C ILE A 239 -13.69 -20.35 -18.34
N ASP A 240 -14.02 -20.42 -19.62
CA ASP A 240 -13.33 -19.72 -20.70
C ASP A 240 -14.02 -18.39 -20.95
N HIS A 241 -13.30 -17.31 -20.71
CA HIS A 241 -13.80 -15.95 -20.88
C HIS A 241 -13.52 -15.38 -22.27
N GLY A 242 -12.84 -16.14 -23.14
CA GLY A 242 -12.32 -15.61 -24.38
C GLY A 242 -11.10 -14.72 -24.16
N TYR A 243 -10.58 -14.11 -25.23
CA TYR A 243 -9.43 -13.19 -25.21
C TYR A 243 -8.17 -13.76 -24.53
N GLY A 244 -8.10 -15.09 -24.38
CA GLY A 244 -7.00 -15.81 -23.72
C GLY A 244 -7.15 -15.96 -22.21
N TYR A 245 -8.26 -15.54 -21.60
CA TYR A 245 -8.53 -15.69 -20.19
C TYR A 245 -9.34 -16.93 -19.87
N GLN A 246 -8.90 -17.69 -18.87
CA GLN A 246 -9.66 -18.75 -18.24
C GLN A 246 -9.55 -18.61 -16.72
N THR A 247 -10.59 -19.01 -16.00
CA THR A 247 -10.59 -19.09 -14.55
C THR A 247 -10.96 -20.48 -14.07
N ARG A 248 -10.40 -20.86 -12.91
CA ARG A 248 -10.71 -22.13 -12.23
C ARG A 248 -11.18 -21.83 -10.82
N TYR A 249 -12.23 -22.55 -10.42
CA TYR A 249 -12.80 -22.52 -9.07
C TYR A 249 -12.78 -23.97 -8.57
N ALA A 250 -12.06 -24.27 -7.50
CA ALA A 250 -11.87 -25.64 -7.02
C ALA A 250 -12.25 -25.81 -5.54
N HIS A 251 -12.25 -27.05 -5.08
CA HIS A 251 -12.66 -27.52 -3.76
C HIS A 251 -14.12 -27.25 -3.41
N LEU A 252 -14.99 -27.12 -4.43
CA LEU A 252 -16.39 -26.79 -4.27
C LEU A 252 -17.20 -27.88 -3.56
N SER A 253 -18.23 -27.50 -2.79
CA SER A 253 -19.21 -28.43 -2.26
C SER A 253 -20.35 -28.68 -3.27
N VAL A 254 -20.74 -27.64 -4.00
CA VAL A 254 -21.82 -27.69 -4.99
C VAL A 254 -21.36 -27.02 -6.27
N ILE A 255 -21.65 -27.67 -7.40
CA ILE A 255 -21.53 -27.12 -8.75
C ILE A 255 -22.93 -26.80 -9.24
N SER A 256 -23.21 -25.50 -9.56
CA SER A 256 -24.54 -25.04 -9.99
C SER A 256 -24.66 -24.85 -11.50
N VAL A 257 -23.60 -25.06 -12.26
CA VAL A 257 -23.50 -24.86 -13.70
C VAL A 257 -23.06 -26.15 -14.40
N VAL A 258 -23.24 -26.22 -15.71
CA VAL A 258 -22.80 -27.37 -16.54
C VAL A 258 -21.91 -26.90 -17.68
N ALA A 259 -21.06 -27.78 -18.21
CA ALA A 259 -20.23 -27.48 -19.36
C ALA A 259 -21.09 -27.03 -20.57
N GLY A 260 -20.61 -26.04 -21.30
CA GLY A 260 -21.32 -25.36 -22.41
C GLY A 260 -22.23 -24.22 -21.96
N MET A 261 -22.50 -24.04 -20.68
CA MET A 261 -23.36 -22.97 -20.18
C MET A 261 -22.64 -21.61 -20.28
N LYS A 262 -23.33 -20.59 -20.80
CA LYS A 262 -22.86 -19.20 -20.75
C LYS A 262 -23.17 -18.61 -19.39
N VAL A 263 -22.19 -17.97 -18.78
CA VAL A 263 -22.30 -17.30 -17.49
C VAL A 263 -21.89 -15.83 -17.61
N LYS A 264 -22.51 -15.02 -16.79
CA LYS A 264 -22.20 -13.59 -16.69
C LYS A 264 -21.31 -13.31 -15.47
N ARG A 265 -20.50 -12.27 -15.55
CA ARG A 265 -19.73 -11.76 -14.43
C ARG A 265 -20.66 -11.48 -13.22
N GLY A 266 -20.32 -12.01 -12.04
CA GLY A 266 -21.17 -11.92 -10.84
C GLY A 266 -22.32 -12.92 -10.81
N GLU A 267 -22.42 -13.88 -11.74
CA GLU A 267 -23.40 -14.95 -11.71
C GLU A 267 -22.98 -16.06 -10.74
N LEU A 268 -23.94 -16.59 -9.97
CA LEU A 268 -23.72 -17.71 -9.05
C LEU A 268 -23.39 -18.98 -9.84
N ILE A 269 -22.24 -19.59 -9.55
CA ILE A 269 -21.78 -20.81 -10.24
C ILE A 269 -21.65 -22.01 -9.33
N GLY A 270 -21.55 -21.83 -8.01
CA GLY A 270 -21.41 -22.92 -7.06
C GLY A 270 -21.25 -22.43 -5.63
N ASN A 271 -20.81 -23.36 -4.74
CA ASN A 271 -20.59 -23.05 -3.33
C ASN A 271 -19.24 -23.61 -2.88
N VAL A 272 -18.60 -22.89 -1.96
CA VAL A 272 -17.33 -23.31 -1.34
C VAL A 272 -17.49 -24.62 -0.58
N GLY A 273 -16.46 -25.44 -0.62
CA GLY A 273 -16.38 -26.71 0.10
C GLY A 273 -14.98 -27.01 0.61
N SER A 274 -14.66 -28.29 0.69
CA SER A 274 -13.34 -28.83 1.07
C SER A 274 -13.10 -30.16 0.36
N THR A 275 -13.50 -30.28 -0.91
CA THR A 275 -13.36 -31.50 -1.71
C THR A 275 -11.96 -31.59 -2.33
N GLY A 276 -11.48 -32.84 -2.60
CA GLY A 276 -10.15 -33.06 -3.15
C GLY A 276 -9.02 -32.91 -2.12
N LYS A 277 -7.84 -32.39 -2.55
CA LYS A 277 -6.68 -32.12 -1.67
C LYS A 277 -6.90 -30.80 -0.95
N SER A 278 -7.50 -30.83 0.21
CA SER A 278 -7.84 -29.66 1.00
C SER A 278 -7.66 -29.92 2.49
N THR A 279 -7.12 -28.96 3.22
CA THR A 279 -6.90 -29.02 4.68
C THR A 279 -8.07 -28.44 5.48
N GLY A 280 -9.01 -27.75 4.81
CA GLY A 280 -10.17 -27.12 5.44
C GLY A 280 -11.01 -26.36 4.40
N PRO A 281 -12.17 -25.82 4.80
CA PRO A 281 -13.05 -25.12 3.86
C PRO A 281 -12.39 -23.86 3.26
N HIS A 282 -12.20 -23.85 1.94
CA HIS A 282 -11.68 -22.70 1.21
C HIS A 282 -12.06 -22.80 -0.28
N LEU A 283 -11.97 -21.68 -0.98
CA LEU A 283 -12.00 -21.62 -2.43
C LEU A 283 -10.57 -21.51 -2.95
N HIS A 284 -10.14 -22.45 -3.78
CA HIS A 284 -8.93 -22.30 -4.59
C HIS A 284 -9.33 -21.68 -5.94
N TYR A 285 -8.75 -20.52 -6.25
CA TYR A 285 -9.07 -19.74 -7.44
C TYR A 285 -7.82 -19.47 -8.28
N GLU A 286 -7.88 -19.85 -9.57
CA GLU A 286 -6.79 -19.60 -10.53
C GLU A 286 -7.27 -18.66 -11.65
N VAL A 287 -6.37 -17.81 -12.11
CA VAL A 287 -6.49 -17.09 -13.39
C VAL A 287 -5.39 -17.60 -14.32
N VAL A 288 -5.79 -17.96 -15.52
CA VAL A 288 -4.89 -18.39 -16.60
C VAL A 288 -5.03 -17.40 -17.74
N TYR A 289 -3.90 -16.85 -18.18
CA TYR A 289 -3.83 -15.95 -19.32
C TYR A 289 -2.91 -16.52 -20.39
N ARG A 290 -3.42 -16.75 -21.59
CA ARG A 290 -2.70 -17.37 -22.72
C ARG A 290 -1.94 -18.64 -22.33
N GLY A 291 -2.58 -19.50 -21.52
CA GLY A 291 -2.05 -20.77 -21.08
C GLY A 291 -1.13 -20.73 -19.85
N ASN A 292 -0.77 -19.54 -19.35
CA ASN A 292 0.05 -19.37 -18.18
C ASN A 292 -0.79 -19.00 -16.95
N ARG A 293 -0.52 -19.61 -15.80
CA ARG A 293 -1.11 -19.18 -14.53
C ARG A 293 -0.52 -17.84 -14.12
N VAL A 294 -1.38 -16.90 -13.73
CA VAL A 294 -1.01 -15.55 -13.30
C VAL A 294 -1.58 -15.26 -11.92
N ASN A 295 -0.98 -14.30 -11.20
CA ASN A 295 -1.44 -13.95 -9.86
C ASN A 295 -2.87 -13.37 -9.90
N PRO A 296 -3.89 -14.06 -9.32
CA PRO A 296 -5.26 -13.61 -9.37
C PRO A 296 -5.49 -12.24 -8.72
N MET A 297 -4.68 -11.88 -7.73
CA MET A 297 -4.83 -10.63 -6.99
C MET A 297 -4.53 -9.39 -7.84
N ASN A 298 -3.87 -9.54 -8.99
CA ASN A 298 -3.63 -8.44 -9.93
C ASN A 298 -4.89 -8.05 -10.72
N TYR A 299 -5.92 -8.91 -10.73
CA TYR A 299 -7.11 -8.74 -11.57
C TYR A 299 -8.31 -8.19 -10.81
N MET A 300 -8.41 -8.42 -9.49
CA MET A 300 -9.60 -8.12 -8.72
C MET A 300 -9.38 -7.11 -7.61
N ASP A 301 -10.39 -6.29 -7.34
CA ASP A 301 -10.39 -5.38 -6.19
C ASP A 301 -11.16 -5.98 -5.01
N PHE A 302 -10.43 -6.52 -4.05
CA PHE A 302 -10.99 -7.04 -2.80
C PHE A 302 -11.45 -5.94 -1.82
N LYS A 303 -11.22 -4.66 -2.15
CA LYS A 303 -11.67 -3.52 -1.36
C LYS A 303 -13.01 -2.97 -1.82
N MET A 304 -13.61 -3.58 -2.84
CA MET A 304 -14.96 -3.23 -3.29
C MET A 304 -15.95 -3.29 -2.11
N PRO A 305 -16.78 -2.28 -1.89
CA PRO A 305 -17.81 -2.31 -0.83
C PRO A 305 -18.74 -3.50 -0.97
N VAL A 306 -19.04 -4.15 0.15
CA VAL A 306 -19.88 -5.37 0.20
C VAL A 306 -21.25 -5.12 -0.40
N ASP A 307 -21.84 -3.93 -0.16
CA ASP A 307 -23.16 -3.59 -0.67
C ASP A 307 -23.16 -3.39 -2.19
N GLU A 308 -22.11 -2.79 -2.75
CA GLU A 308 -21.92 -2.65 -4.19
C GLU A 308 -21.77 -4.03 -4.84
N TYR A 309 -20.94 -4.90 -4.27
CA TYR A 309 -20.76 -6.26 -4.74
C TYR A 309 -22.07 -7.05 -4.73
N ARG A 310 -22.84 -6.98 -3.65
CA ARG A 310 -24.13 -7.68 -3.51
C ARG A 310 -25.15 -7.18 -4.53
N SER A 311 -25.29 -5.86 -4.70
CA SER A 311 -26.21 -5.31 -5.68
C SER A 311 -25.92 -5.81 -7.10
N MET A 312 -24.64 -5.88 -7.47
CA MET A 312 -24.19 -6.44 -8.76
C MET A 312 -24.53 -7.93 -8.89
N THR A 313 -24.25 -8.76 -7.88
CA THR A 313 -24.46 -10.21 -7.95
C THR A 313 -25.94 -10.59 -7.86
N GLU A 314 -26.76 -9.88 -7.10
CA GLU A 314 -28.21 -10.12 -6.99
C GLU A 314 -28.92 -9.82 -8.30
N GLN A 315 -28.62 -8.71 -8.95
CA GLN A 315 -29.17 -8.38 -10.27
C GLN A 315 -28.83 -9.46 -11.31
N ARG A 316 -27.57 -9.90 -11.35
CA ARG A 316 -27.11 -10.91 -12.31
C ARG A 316 -27.69 -12.29 -12.03
N SER A 317 -27.77 -12.68 -10.76
CA SER A 317 -28.35 -13.98 -10.39
C SER A 317 -29.85 -14.07 -10.67
N ALA A 318 -30.59 -12.97 -10.55
CA ALA A 318 -32.03 -12.91 -10.89
C ALA A 318 -32.28 -13.10 -12.40
N ASP A 319 -31.37 -12.63 -13.25
CA ASP A 319 -31.50 -12.74 -14.72
C ASP A 319 -30.93 -14.07 -15.26
N SER A 320 -30.23 -14.86 -14.46
CA SER A 320 -29.57 -16.07 -14.90
C SER A 320 -30.52 -17.26 -15.08
N PRO A 321 -30.21 -18.19 -15.98
CA PRO A 321 -30.93 -19.46 -16.07
C PRO A 321 -30.95 -20.28 -14.81
N VAL A 322 -29.90 -20.17 -13.96
CA VAL A 322 -29.79 -20.83 -12.65
C VAL A 322 -30.76 -20.20 -11.66
N GLY A 323 -30.83 -18.89 -11.58
CA GLY A 323 -31.76 -18.16 -10.71
C GLY A 323 -33.22 -18.42 -11.09
N LYS A 324 -33.54 -18.44 -12.38
CA LYS A 324 -34.88 -18.78 -12.87
C LYS A 324 -35.31 -20.20 -12.52
N ARG A 325 -34.40 -21.18 -12.56
CA ARG A 325 -34.70 -22.56 -12.14
C ARG A 325 -34.95 -22.64 -10.63
N SER A 326 -34.18 -21.93 -9.81
CA SER A 326 -34.37 -21.88 -8.37
C SER A 326 -35.73 -21.27 -8.00
N SER A 327 -36.07 -20.13 -8.59
CA SER A 327 -37.39 -19.48 -8.38
C SER A 327 -38.56 -20.34 -8.81
N THR A 328 -38.46 -21.00 -9.95
CA THR A 328 -39.49 -21.93 -10.45
C THR A 328 -39.67 -23.13 -9.53
N THR A 329 -38.56 -23.70 -9.03
CA THR A 329 -38.60 -24.82 -8.08
C THR A 329 -39.21 -24.40 -6.73
N GLU A 330 -38.97 -23.18 -6.27
CA GLU A 330 -39.55 -22.63 -5.05
C GLU A 330 -41.02 -22.28 -5.20
N LEU A 331 -41.44 -21.79 -6.38
CA LEU A 331 -42.85 -21.58 -6.73
C LEU A 331 -43.60 -22.92 -6.80
N LEU A 332 -43.00 -23.94 -7.37
CA LEU A 332 -43.57 -25.29 -7.41
C LEU A 332 -43.69 -25.93 -6.02
N ARG A 333 -42.72 -25.69 -5.14
CA ARG A 333 -42.77 -26.10 -3.73
C ARG A 333 -43.88 -25.37 -2.95
N ARG A 334 -44.08 -24.08 -3.20
CA ARG A 334 -45.17 -23.29 -2.59
C ARG A 334 -46.55 -23.72 -3.09
N SER A 335 -46.66 -23.99 -4.40
CA SER A 335 -47.91 -24.50 -5.00
C SER A 335 -48.33 -25.85 -4.39
N ARG A 336 -47.37 -26.78 -4.20
CA ARG A 336 -47.68 -28.07 -3.57
C ARG A 336 -48.07 -27.96 -2.09
N ARG A 337 -47.54 -26.99 -1.33
CA ARG A 337 -47.97 -26.77 0.05
C ARG A 337 -49.39 -26.18 0.16
N ASN A 338 -49.89 -25.51 -0.85
CA ASN A 338 -51.22 -24.94 -0.87
C ASN A 338 -52.31 -25.89 -1.41
N THR A 339 -51.94 -27.09 -1.92
CA THR A 339 -52.88 -28.12 -2.38
C THR A 339 -53.10 -29.24 -1.34
N ASP A 340 -52.30 -29.29 -0.29
CA ASP A 340 -52.38 -30.29 0.79
C ASP A 340 -52.90 -29.71 2.12
N GLY A 341 -53.57 -28.54 2.10
CA GLY A 341 -54.17 -27.85 3.25
C GLY A 341 -55.70 -27.75 3.16
#